data_692b54334fa4517fa36bb63960dcee08
#
_entry.id   692b54334fa4517fa36bb63960dcee08
#
_cell.length_a   1.000
_cell.length_b   1.000
_cell.length_c   1.000
_cell.angle_alpha   90.00
_cell.angle_beta   90.00
_cell.angle_gamma   90.00
#
_symmetry.space_group_name_H-M   'P 1'
#
loop_
_entity.id
_entity.type
_entity.pdbx_description
1 polymer ?
#
loop_
_entity_poly.entity_id
_entity_poly.type
_entity_poly.pdbx_seq_one_letter_code
_entity_poly.pdbx_strand_id
1 'polypeptide(L)'
;MNLPASFTEYTRALLGVEEYEKLVSALQQEPPVSIRLNRLKVHRLKVENALSVQPPWSSEGIYLDERLTFTFDPLFHAGCYYVQEASSMFVEQVLRQHVTKPVVMLDLCAAPGGKSTHARSVLPEGSLLVANEVIRNRSQILAENLTKWGHPDVVVTNNDPADFSALPSFFDVILTDVPCSGEGMFRKDSVAVEEWSPENVEICWQRQRRIIADVWPSLKPGGILIYLSLIHISEPTRLRRI
;
A
#
# COMPACT_ATOMS: atom_id res chain seq x y z
N MET A 1 -23.21 -8.86 -6.38
CA MET A 1 -22.81 -8.18 -5.14
C MET A 1 -23.89 -7.17 -4.78
N ASN A 2 -24.33 -7.15 -3.53
CA ASN A 2 -25.36 -6.21 -3.06
C ASN A 2 -24.64 -5.07 -2.33
N LEU A 3 -24.44 -3.95 -3.01
CA LEU A 3 -23.75 -2.79 -2.43
C LEU A 3 -24.71 -2.01 -1.50
N PRO A 4 -24.24 -1.42 -0.39
CA PRO A 4 -25.05 -0.58 0.48
C PRO A 4 -25.69 0.59 -0.29
N ALA A 5 -26.94 0.92 0.02
CA ALA A 5 -27.66 1.99 -0.67
C ALA A 5 -26.91 3.35 -0.54
N SER A 6 -26.41 3.65 0.66
CA SER A 6 -25.62 4.87 0.92
C SER A 6 -24.30 4.92 0.15
N PHE A 7 -23.62 3.76 -0.03
CA PHE A 7 -22.43 3.69 -0.88
C PHE A 7 -22.79 3.98 -2.35
N THR A 8 -23.87 3.37 -2.82
CA THR A 8 -24.37 3.56 -4.19
C THR A 8 -24.69 5.02 -4.49
N GLU A 9 -25.47 5.64 -3.63
CA GLU A 9 -25.89 7.05 -3.77
C GLU A 9 -24.68 7.98 -3.79
N TYR A 10 -23.81 7.85 -2.79
CA TYR A 10 -22.63 8.68 -2.66
C TYR A 10 -21.66 8.52 -3.83
N THR A 11 -21.33 7.27 -4.18
CA THR A 11 -20.33 6.98 -5.22
C THR A 11 -20.85 7.37 -6.60
N ARG A 12 -22.16 7.18 -6.86
CA ARG A 12 -22.79 7.60 -8.11
C ARG A 12 -22.83 9.13 -8.25
N ALA A 13 -23.05 9.85 -7.15
CA ALA A 13 -22.99 11.31 -7.14
C ALA A 13 -21.57 11.82 -7.41
N LEU A 14 -20.56 11.13 -6.89
CA LEU A 14 -19.16 11.50 -7.05
C LEU A 14 -18.62 11.22 -8.47
N LEU A 15 -18.88 10.02 -8.99
CA LEU A 15 -18.27 9.54 -10.25
C LEU A 15 -19.14 9.85 -11.48
N GLY A 16 -20.42 10.12 -11.28
CA GLY A 16 -21.44 10.11 -12.34
C GLY A 16 -21.90 8.69 -12.68
N VAL A 17 -22.95 8.60 -13.48
CA VAL A 17 -23.61 7.32 -13.76
C VAL A 17 -22.69 6.35 -14.51
N GLU A 18 -22.04 6.81 -15.55
CA GLU A 18 -21.21 5.95 -16.43
C GLU A 18 -20.04 5.32 -15.69
N GLU A 19 -19.24 6.11 -14.95
CA GLU A 19 -18.08 5.60 -14.20
C GLU A 19 -18.53 4.72 -13.01
N TYR A 20 -19.66 5.04 -12.37
CA TYR A 20 -20.24 4.19 -11.36
C TYR A 20 -20.63 2.80 -11.90
N GLU A 21 -21.25 2.72 -13.08
CA GLU A 21 -21.59 1.43 -13.70
C GLU A 21 -20.34 0.62 -14.07
N LYS A 22 -19.29 1.26 -14.54
CA LYS A 22 -17.97 0.62 -14.77
C LYS A 22 -17.41 0.07 -13.47
N LEU A 23 -17.45 0.84 -12.38
CA LEU A 23 -17.01 0.41 -11.06
C LEU A 23 -17.80 -0.83 -10.59
N VAL A 24 -19.13 -0.80 -10.66
CA VAL A 24 -19.98 -1.93 -10.24
C VAL A 24 -19.67 -3.17 -11.07
N SER A 25 -19.54 -3.03 -12.38
CA SER A 25 -19.14 -4.13 -13.26
C SER A 25 -17.77 -4.70 -12.86
N ALA A 26 -16.80 -3.85 -12.58
CA ALA A 26 -15.47 -4.27 -12.15
C ALA A 26 -15.48 -4.97 -10.78
N LEU A 27 -16.33 -4.54 -9.85
CA LEU A 27 -16.49 -5.16 -8.52
C LEU A 27 -17.10 -6.57 -8.60
N GLN A 28 -17.81 -6.91 -9.67
CA GLN A 28 -18.39 -8.24 -9.90
C GLN A 28 -17.41 -9.22 -10.54
N GLN A 29 -16.27 -8.76 -11.04
CA GLN A 29 -15.27 -9.61 -11.68
C GLN A 29 -14.30 -10.17 -10.64
N GLU A 30 -13.70 -11.33 -10.93
CA GLU A 30 -12.61 -11.86 -10.10
C GLU A 30 -11.44 -10.88 -10.04
N PRO A 31 -10.85 -10.67 -8.85
CA PRO A 31 -9.69 -9.79 -8.73
C PRO A 31 -8.50 -10.38 -9.48
N PRO A 32 -7.76 -9.57 -10.27
CA PRO A 32 -6.56 -10.06 -10.92
C PRO A 32 -5.52 -10.49 -9.89
N VAL A 33 -4.83 -11.59 -10.19
CA VAL A 33 -3.72 -12.08 -9.35
C VAL A 33 -2.42 -11.55 -9.89
N SER A 34 -1.57 -11.05 -9.02
CA SER A 34 -0.23 -10.58 -9.40
C SER A 34 0.80 -10.85 -8.31
N ILE A 35 2.04 -10.95 -8.75
CA ILE A 35 3.23 -11.10 -7.91
C ILE A 35 4.26 -10.04 -8.29
N ARG A 36 5.18 -9.76 -7.40
CA ARG A 36 6.35 -8.91 -7.65
C ARG A 36 7.63 -9.66 -7.34
N LEU A 37 8.56 -9.69 -8.29
CA LEU A 37 9.83 -10.40 -8.17
C LEU A 37 10.80 -9.68 -7.22
N ASN A 38 11.60 -10.46 -6.52
CA ASN A 38 12.70 -9.98 -5.69
C ASN A 38 14.03 -10.11 -6.45
N ARG A 39 14.53 -9.03 -7.02
CA ARG A 39 15.78 -9.02 -7.79
C ARG A 39 17.05 -9.25 -6.97
N LEU A 40 16.99 -9.13 -5.66
CA LEU A 40 18.12 -9.54 -4.80
C LEU A 40 18.34 -11.04 -4.82
N LYS A 41 17.27 -11.84 -5.10
CA LYS A 41 17.29 -13.30 -5.01
C LYS A 41 17.15 -13.99 -6.36
N VAL A 42 16.47 -13.36 -7.32
CA VAL A 42 16.21 -13.97 -8.62
C VAL A 42 16.49 -12.99 -9.76
N HIS A 43 17.41 -13.33 -10.64
CA HIS A 43 17.67 -12.56 -11.86
C HIS A 43 16.73 -12.98 -13.00
N ARG A 44 16.40 -14.27 -13.06
CA ARG A 44 15.45 -14.85 -14.02
C ARG A 44 14.65 -15.93 -13.31
N LEU A 45 13.37 -15.69 -13.17
CA LEU A 45 12.41 -16.68 -12.70
C LEU A 45 11.42 -16.95 -13.85
N LYS A 46 11.35 -18.21 -14.28
CA LYS A 46 10.26 -18.66 -15.15
C LYS A 46 9.06 -18.86 -14.23
N VAL A 47 8.12 -17.94 -14.28
CA VAL A 47 6.86 -18.03 -13.54
C VAL A 47 5.89 -18.81 -14.40
N GLU A 48 5.43 -19.95 -13.89
CA GLU A 48 4.33 -20.67 -14.50
C GLU A 48 3.05 -19.84 -14.41
N ASN A 49 2.19 -19.93 -15.42
CA ASN A 49 0.93 -19.17 -15.51
C ASN A 49 1.12 -17.63 -15.51
N ALA A 50 2.31 -17.15 -15.88
CA ALA A 50 2.52 -15.72 -16.07
C ALA A 50 1.82 -15.24 -17.35
N LEU A 51 1.02 -14.17 -17.23
CA LEU A 51 0.46 -13.49 -18.38
C LEU A 51 1.58 -12.70 -19.10
N SER A 52 1.42 -12.53 -20.41
CA SER A 52 2.33 -11.72 -21.24
C SER A 52 2.24 -10.20 -20.93
N VAL A 53 1.21 -9.80 -20.19
CA VAL A 53 0.97 -8.40 -19.79
C VAL A 53 1.53 -8.15 -18.41
N GLN A 54 2.32 -7.08 -18.26
CA GLN A 54 2.84 -6.61 -16.98
C GLN A 54 2.12 -5.33 -16.54
N PRO A 55 2.05 -5.04 -15.22
CA PRO A 55 1.62 -3.72 -14.77
C PRO A 55 2.53 -2.64 -15.37
N PRO A 56 2.01 -1.66 -16.13
CA PRO A 56 2.84 -0.67 -16.82
C PRO A 56 3.61 0.25 -15.86
N TRP A 57 3.24 0.25 -14.59
CA TRP A 57 3.84 1.05 -13.51
C TRP A 57 4.82 0.27 -12.62
N SER A 58 5.08 -1.00 -12.89
CA SER A 58 6.04 -1.78 -12.10
C SER A 58 6.91 -2.65 -12.99
N SER A 59 8.23 -2.49 -12.84
CA SER A 59 9.21 -3.24 -13.62
C SER A 59 9.29 -4.72 -13.25
N GLU A 60 8.86 -5.07 -12.03
CA GLU A 60 8.98 -6.41 -11.45
C GLU A 60 7.62 -7.08 -11.20
N GLY A 61 6.54 -6.38 -11.56
CA GLY A 61 5.17 -6.88 -11.47
C GLY A 61 4.87 -7.90 -12.57
N ILE A 62 4.17 -8.97 -12.22
CA ILE A 62 3.71 -10.01 -13.16
C ILE A 62 2.27 -10.34 -12.82
N TYR A 63 1.37 -10.29 -13.81
CA TYR A 63 0.03 -10.86 -13.68
C TYR A 63 0.08 -12.38 -13.89
N LEU A 64 -0.76 -13.08 -13.13
CA LEU A 64 -0.99 -14.51 -13.28
C LEU A 64 -2.39 -14.74 -13.85
N ASP A 65 -2.56 -15.77 -14.64
CA ASP A 65 -3.85 -16.18 -15.21
C ASP A 65 -4.78 -16.80 -14.17
N GLU A 66 -4.21 -17.40 -13.10
CA GLU A 66 -4.95 -17.97 -12.00
C GLU A 66 -4.27 -17.73 -10.64
N ARG A 67 -5.04 -17.93 -9.56
CA ARG A 67 -4.52 -17.87 -8.20
C ARG A 67 -3.88 -19.20 -7.81
N LEU A 68 -2.56 -19.21 -7.68
CA LEU A 68 -1.80 -20.36 -7.21
C LEU A 68 -1.94 -20.55 -5.69
N THR A 69 -1.68 -21.77 -5.21
CA THR A 69 -1.56 -22.05 -3.78
C THR A 69 -0.15 -21.72 -3.31
N PHE A 70 0.13 -20.42 -3.16
CA PHE A 70 1.46 -19.87 -2.85
C PHE A 70 2.10 -20.46 -1.59
N THR A 71 1.29 -20.95 -0.63
CA THR A 71 1.78 -21.53 0.63
C THR A 71 2.53 -22.85 0.41
N PHE A 72 2.39 -23.49 -0.74
CA PHE A 72 3.14 -24.70 -1.10
C PHE A 72 4.35 -24.40 -2.00
N ASP A 73 4.56 -23.15 -2.40
CA ASP A 73 5.68 -22.78 -3.24
C ASP A 73 6.93 -22.46 -2.40
N PRO A 74 8.02 -23.25 -2.52
CA PRO A 74 9.28 -22.97 -1.83
C PRO A 74 9.86 -21.58 -2.15
N LEU A 75 9.65 -21.07 -3.36
CA LEU A 75 10.15 -19.77 -3.79
C LEU A 75 9.42 -18.61 -3.09
N PHE A 76 8.13 -18.80 -2.76
CA PHE A 76 7.39 -17.86 -1.92
C PHE A 76 8.01 -17.78 -0.52
N HIS A 77 8.31 -18.92 0.09
CA HIS A 77 8.94 -18.99 1.41
C HIS A 77 10.37 -18.47 1.41
N ALA A 78 11.10 -18.70 0.31
CA ALA A 78 12.43 -18.14 0.12
C ALA A 78 12.43 -16.61 -0.14
N GLY A 79 11.27 -15.98 -0.31
CA GLY A 79 11.15 -14.56 -0.61
C GLY A 79 11.66 -14.16 -1.99
N CYS A 80 11.57 -15.06 -2.96
CA CYS A 80 11.92 -14.81 -4.36
C CYS A 80 10.90 -13.89 -5.04
N TYR A 81 9.68 -13.83 -4.53
CA TYR A 81 8.62 -12.92 -4.94
C TYR A 81 7.69 -12.61 -3.78
N TYR A 82 6.88 -11.56 -3.95
CA TYR A 82 5.81 -11.14 -3.06
C TYR A 82 4.47 -11.22 -3.79
N VAL A 83 3.44 -11.82 -3.18
CA VAL A 83 2.07 -11.77 -3.72
C VAL A 83 1.50 -10.39 -3.41
N GLN A 84 1.40 -9.56 -4.42
CA GLN A 84 1.02 -8.16 -4.27
C GLN A 84 0.04 -7.75 -5.36
N GLU A 85 -1.00 -7.03 -4.98
CA GLU A 85 -1.93 -6.45 -5.93
C GLU A 85 -1.23 -5.42 -6.83
N ALA A 86 -1.48 -5.50 -8.13
CA ALA A 86 -0.80 -4.66 -9.12
C ALA A 86 -1.03 -3.16 -8.87
N SER A 87 -2.23 -2.75 -8.44
CA SER A 87 -2.53 -1.36 -8.09
C SER A 87 -1.62 -0.83 -6.97
N SER A 88 -1.32 -1.67 -5.97
CA SER A 88 -0.42 -1.32 -4.87
C SER A 88 1.03 -1.12 -5.32
N MET A 89 1.40 -1.65 -6.49
CA MET A 89 2.74 -1.46 -7.05
C MET A 89 2.94 -0.07 -7.65
N PHE A 90 1.90 0.74 -7.82
CA PHE A 90 1.98 2.10 -8.37
C PHE A 90 2.90 3.03 -7.54
N VAL A 91 3.13 2.72 -6.27
CA VAL A 91 4.09 3.43 -5.42
C VAL A 91 5.50 3.50 -6.05
N GLU A 92 5.86 2.54 -6.89
CA GLU A 92 7.13 2.52 -7.63
C GLU A 92 7.29 3.77 -8.50
N GLN A 93 6.23 4.19 -9.20
CA GLN A 93 6.28 5.36 -10.08
C GLN A 93 6.58 6.64 -9.31
N VAL A 94 5.94 6.82 -8.16
CA VAL A 94 6.16 7.99 -7.30
C VAL A 94 7.60 8.01 -6.79
N LEU A 95 8.09 6.88 -6.28
CA LEU A 95 9.46 6.78 -5.76
C LEU A 95 10.50 7.00 -6.85
N ARG A 96 10.36 6.37 -8.02
CA ARG A 96 11.32 6.55 -9.14
C ARG A 96 11.35 7.98 -9.66
N GLN A 97 10.20 8.66 -9.69
CA GLN A 97 10.10 10.02 -10.19
C GLN A 97 10.71 11.04 -9.23
N HIS A 98 10.56 10.83 -7.91
CA HIS A 98 10.86 11.86 -6.92
C HIS A 98 12.03 11.54 -6.00
N VAL A 99 12.48 10.27 -5.94
CA VAL A 99 13.56 9.83 -5.05
C VAL A 99 14.76 9.37 -5.87
N THR A 100 15.64 10.32 -6.21
CA THR A 100 16.80 10.09 -7.09
C THR A 100 18.14 10.01 -6.37
N LYS A 101 18.16 10.24 -5.05
CA LYS A 101 19.34 10.18 -4.18
C LYS A 101 19.02 9.39 -2.92
N PRO A 102 20.05 8.89 -2.17
CA PRO A 102 19.82 8.20 -0.90
C PRO A 102 18.98 9.02 0.07
N VAL A 103 18.02 8.35 0.73
CA VAL A 103 17.05 8.96 1.64
C VAL A 103 16.86 8.11 2.89
N VAL A 104 16.40 8.74 3.97
CA VAL A 104 15.77 8.05 5.10
C VAL A 104 14.26 8.10 4.88
N MET A 105 13.66 6.93 4.61
CA MET A 105 12.23 6.80 4.34
C MET A 105 11.52 6.12 5.51
N LEU A 106 10.35 6.63 5.88
CA LEU A 106 9.40 5.99 6.80
C LEU A 106 8.23 5.43 6.00
N ASP A 107 7.92 4.15 6.18
CA ASP A 107 6.63 3.55 5.84
C ASP A 107 5.84 3.39 7.15
N LEU A 108 4.87 4.27 7.38
CA LEU A 108 4.27 4.47 8.71
C LEU A 108 3.23 3.40 9.07
N CYS A 109 2.50 2.88 8.08
CA CYS A 109 1.46 1.85 8.23
C CYS A 109 1.82 0.63 7.38
N ALA A 110 2.96 0.03 7.66
CA ALA A 110 3.69 -0.81 6.74
C ALA A 110 3.15 -2.24 6.56
N ALA A 111 2.48 -2.80 7.58
CA ALA A 111 2.06 -4.20 7.54
C ALA A 111 1.03 -4.49 6.44
N PRO A 112 1.16 -5.63 5.77
CA PRO A 112 2.06 -6.77 6.01
C PRO A 112 3.45 -6.67 5.35
N GLY A 113 3.85 -5.54 4.73
CA GLY A 113 5.18 -5.34 4.17
C GLY A 113 5.26 -5.32 2.63
N GLY A 114 4.14 -5.40 1.93
CA GLY A 114 4.11 -5.38 0.46
C GLY A 114 4.67 -4.07 -0.13
N LYS A 115 4.24 -2.92 0.40
CA LYS A 115 4.74 -1.61 -0.03
C LYS A 115 6.15 -1.33 0.49
N SER A 116 6.47 -1.75 1.73
CA SER A 116 7.82 -1.62 2.32
C SER A 116 8.87 -2.40 1.52
N THR A 117 8.63 -3.67 1.22
CA THR A 117 9.54 -4.49 0.39
C THR A 117 9.67 -3.92 -1.01
N HIS A 118 8.58 -3.35 -1.56
CA HIS A 118 8.60 -2.70 -2.86
C HIS A 118 9.43 -1.41 -2.82
N ALA A 119 9.14 -0.52 -1.88
CA ALA A 119 9.90 0.72 -1.69
C ALA A 119 11.40 0.43 -1.56
N ARG A 120 11.77 -0.54 -0.70
CA ARG A 120 13.20 -0.90 -0.53
C ARG A 120 13.87 -1.36 -1.83
N SER A 121 13.12 -2.06 -2.70
CA SER A 121 13.66 -2.55 -3.98
C SER A 121 13.95 -1.44 -5.00
N VAL A 122 13.32 -0.27 -4.85
CA VAL A 122 13.43 0.85 -5.82
C VAL A 122 14.15 2.07 -5.25
N LEU A 123 14.31 2.15 -3.93
CA LEU A 123 15.08 3.23 -3.31
C LEU A 123 16.56 3.15 -3.71
N PRO A 124 17.23 4.28 -3.95
CA PRO A 124 18.66 4.35 -4.24
C PRO A 124 19.50 3.63 -3.18
N GLU A 125 20.64 3.11 -3.60
CA GLU A 125 21.64 2.52 -2.70
C GLU A 125 22.06 3.55 -1.62
N GLY A 126 22.27 3.09 -0.39
CA GLY A 126 22.56 3.95 0.77
C GLY A 126 21.31 4.56 1.42
N SER A 127 20.10 4.28 0.92
CA SER A 127 18.87 4.68 1.60
C SER A 127 18.56 3.74 2.76
N LEU A 128 17.97 4.28 3.83
CA LEU A 128 17.42 3.52 4.96
C LEU A 128 15.90 3.53 4.91
N LEU A 129 15.27 2.37 5.06
CA LEU A 129 13.83 2.23 5.25
C LEU A 129 13.52 1.93 6.73
N VAL A 130 12.69 2.76 7.34
CA VAL A 130 12.02 2.48 8.62
C VAL A 130 10.59 2.05 8.29
N ALA A 131 10.24 0.82 8.64
CA ALA A 131 8.91 0.25 8.42
C ALA A 131 8.20 0.07 9.77
N ASN A 132 7.13 0.83 9.99
CA ASN A 132 6.39 0.87 11.23
C ASN A 132 5.00 0.23 11.12
N GLU A 133 4.57 -0.40 12.20
CA GLU A 133 3.19 -0.86 12.35
C GLU A 133 2.79 -0.78 13.83
N VAL A 134 1.69 -0.09 14.10
CA VAL A 134 1.20 0.15 15.47
C VAL A 134 0.67 -1.12 16.14
N ILE A 135 0.06 -2.02 15.36
CA ILE A 135 -0.53 -3.26 15.87
C ILE A 135 0.55 -4.34 15.98
N ARG A 136 0.86 -4.76 17.20
CA ARG A 136 1.96 -5.68 17.52
C ARG A 136 1.96 -6.98 16.70
N ASN A 137 0.82 -7.64 16.58
CA ASN A 137 0.73 -8.89 15.83
C ASN A 137 1.01 -8.66 14.34
N ARG A 138 0.58 -7.53 13.79
CA ARG A 138 0.86 -7.16 12.39
C ARG A 138 2.32 -6.73 12.21
N SER A 139 2.95 -6.10 13.21
CA SER A 139 4.37 -5.75 13.14
C SER A 139 5.28 -6.98 13.11
N GLN A 140 4.87 -8.08 13.75
CA GLN A 140 5.58 -9.36 13.66
C GLN A 140 5.53 -9.92 12.23
N ILE A 141 4.35 -9.92 11.60
CA ILE A 141 4.20 -10.33 10.19
C ILE A 141 5.03 -9.44 9.25
N LEU A 142 5.05 -8.14 9.52
CA LEU A 142 5.90 -7.18 8.80
C LEU A 142 7.37 -7.55 8.91
N ALA A 143 7.85 -7.82 10.13
CA ALA A 143 9.23 -8.20 10.39
C ALA A 143 9.61 -9.51 9.66
N GLU A 144 8.74 -10.52 9.70
CA GLU A 144 8.94 -11.78 8.98
C GLU A 144 9.05 -11.56 7.47
N ASN A 145 8.16 -10.76 6.89
CA ASN A 145 8.14 -10.49 5.46
C ASN A 145 9.37 -9.67 5.00
N LEU A 146 9.80 -8.69 5.79
CA LEU A 146 11.01 -7.91 5.50
C LEU A 146 12.28 -8.75 5.65
N THR A 147 12.36 -9.59 6.69
CA THR A 147 13.45 -10.56 6.86
C THR A 147 13.50 -11.54 5.70
N LYS A 148 12.35 -12.09 5.31
CA LYS A 148 12.22 -12.97 4.15
C LYS A 148 12.60 -12.26 2.84
N TRP A 149 12.32 -10.95 2.71
CA TRP A 149 12.76 -10.17 1.54
C TRP A 149 14.27 -10.03 1.47
N GLY A 150 14.95 -9.79 2.61
CA GLY A 150 16.38 -9.96 2.79
C GLY A 150 17.24 -8.75 2.47
N HIS A 151 16.70 -7.53 2.42
CA HIS A 151 17.52 -6.32 2.27
C HIS A 151 18.02 -5.85 3.65
N PRO A 152 19.34 -5.53 3.83
CA PRO A 152 19.90 -5.17 5.14
C PRO A 152 19.50 -3.78 5.65
N ASP A 153 19.25 -2.81 4.77
CA ASP A 153 18.99 -1.41 5.13
C ASP A 153 17.53 -1.16 5.46
N VAL A 154 17.01 -1.95 6.42
CA VAL A 154 15.63 -1.87 6.89
C VAL A 154 15.58 -2.00 8.41
N VAL A 155 14.80 -1.12 9.05
CA VAL A 155 14.47 -1.18 10.48
C VAL A 155 12.97 -1.36 10.63
N VAL A 156 12.55 -2.31 11.46
CA VAL A 156 11.14 -2.52 11.80
C VAL A 156 10.86 -1.94 13.17
N THR A 157 9.79 -1.15 13.27
CA THR A 157 9.35 -0.54 14.53
C THR A 157 7.88 -0.87 14.84
N ASN A 158 7.53 -0.82 16.12
CA ASN A 158 6.15 -1.01 16.58
C ASN A 158 5.77 0.18 17.48
N ASN A 159 5.44 1.31 16.85
CA ASN A 159 5.20 2.58 17.51
C ASN A 159 3.88 3.21 17.08
N ASP A 160 3.26 4.03 17.94
CA ASP A 160 2.17 4.93 17.53
C ASP A 160 2.76 6.04 16.63
N PRO A 161 2.01 6.54 15.64
CA PRO A 161 2.44 7.67 14.81
C PRO A 161 2.94 8.89 15.60
N ALA A 162 2.35 9.15 16.77
CA ALA A 162 2.75 10.27 17.64
C ALA A 162 4.18 10.13 18.20
N ASP A 163 4.70 8.91 18.35
CA ASP A 163 6.07 8.67 18.86
C ASP A 163 7.14 9.23 17.91
N PHE A 164 6.84 9.32 16.62
CA PHE A 164 7.75 9.89 15.63
C PHE A 164 7.94 11.40 15.76
N SER A 165 7.11 12.09 16.54
CA SER A 165 7.33 13.50 16.88
C SER A 165 8.65 13.74 17.65
N ALA A 166 9.20 12.69 18.27
CA ALA A 166 10.53 12.71 18.89
C ALA A 166 11.69 12.80 17.88
N LEU A 167 11.43 12.63 16.59
CA LEU A 167 12.39 12.70 15.49
C LEU A 167 12.05 13.86 14.52
N PRO A 168 12.08 15.12 14.96
CA PRO A 168 11.66 16.24 14.13
C PRO A 168 12.58 16.39 12.90
N SER A 169 11.97 16.61 11.74
CA SER A 169 12.67 16.79 10.45
C SER A 169 13.71 15.69 10.16
N PHE A 170 13.34 14.44 10.43
CA PHE A 170 14.26 13.30 10.31
C PHE A 170 14.12 12.57 8.96
N PHE A 171 12.89 12.40 8.46
CA PHE A 171 12.61 11.62 7.26
C PHE A 171 12.58 12.51 6.01
N ASP A 172 13.24 12.04 4.96
CA ASP A 172 13.17 12.65 3.62
C ASP A 172 11.88 12.31 2.90
N VAL A 173 11.38 11.07 3.16
CA VAL A 173 10.15 10.54 2.56
C VAL A 173 9.33 9.86 3.63
N ILE A 174 8.03 10.14 3.66
CA ILE A 174 7.07 9.40 4.50
C ILE A 174 6.00 8.81 3.59
N LEU A 175 5.82 7.49 3.65
CA LEU A 175 4.72 6.77 3.03
C LEU A 175 3.68 6.44 4.10
N THR A 176 2.44 6.79 3.85
CA THR A 176 1.32 6.47 4.72
C THR A 176 0.22 5.76 3.93
N ASP A 177 0.17 4.43 4.02
CA ASP A 177 -0.97 3.64 3.58
C ASP A 177 -1.96 3.55 4.75
N VAL A 178 -2.74 4.60 4.89
CA VAL A 178 -3.57 4.81 6.09
C VAL A 178 -4.77 3.86 6.13
N PRO A 179 -5.24 3.47 7.34
CA PRO A 179 -6.47 2.70 7.48
C PRO A 179 -7.64 3.38 6.80
N CYS A 180 -8.37 2.64 5.97
CA CYS A 180 -9.55 3.11 5.24
C CYS A 180 -10.79 2.27 5.57
N SER A 181 -11.93 2.63 5.00
CA SER A 181 -13.23 2.02 5.25
C SER A 181 -13.49 0.69 4.53
N GLY A 182 -12.48 0.14 3.88
CA GLY A 182 -12.49 -1.24 3.40
C GLY A 182 -13.02 -1.46 1.98
N GLU A 183 -13.31 -0.43 1.20
CA GLU A 183 -13.85 -0.54 -0.17
C GLU A 183 -12.94 -1.36 -1.10
N GLY A 184 -11.64 -1.32 -0.88
CA GLY A 184 -10.66 -2.13 -1.60
C GLY A 184 -10.81 -3.65 -1.37
N MET A 185 -11.57 -4.05 -0.36
CA MET A 185 -11.84 -5.46 -0.02
C MET A 185 -13.15 -5.97 -0.59
N PHE A 186 -14.04 -5.12 -1.13
CA PHE A 186 -15.38 -5.50 -1.59
C PHE A 186 -15.39 -6.68 -2.58
N ARG A 187 -14.36 -6.78 -3.43
CA ARG A 187 -14.23 -7.90 -4.38
C ARG A 187 -13.73 -9.21 -3.74
N LYS A 188 -13.16 -9.13 -2.53
CA LYS A 188 -12.44 -10.23 -1.88
C LYS A 188 -13.15 -10.75 -0.65
N ASP A 189 -13.96 -9.90 -0.02
CA ASP A 189 -14.57 -10.17 1.26
C ASP A 189 -15.96 -9.51 1.33
N SER A 190 -17.02 -10.33 1.41
CA SER A 190 -18.38 -9.84 1.55
C SER A 190 -18.63 -9.15 2.88
N VAL A 191 -17.88 -9.51 3.93
CA VAL A 191 -18.00 -8.88 5.26
C VAL A 191 -17.62 -7.41 5.18
N ALA A 192 -16.62 -7.05 4.36
CA ALA A 192 -16.25 -5.66 4.14
C ALA A 192 -17.38 -4.81 3.55
N VAL A 193 -18.24 -5.43 2.72
CA VAL A 193 -19.42 -4.75 2.18
C VAL A 193 -20.51 -4.57 3.24
N GLU A 194 -20.71 -5.58 4.10
CA GLU A 194 -21.71 -5.55 5.17
C GLU A 194 -21.35 -4.57 6.28
N GLU A 195 -20.07 -4.47 6.64
CA GLU A 195 -19.54 -3.57 7.67
C GLU A 195 -19.40 -2.12 7.20
N TRP A 196 -19.45 -1.88 5.90
CA TRP A 196 -19.30 -0.53 5.36
C TRP A 196 -20.47 0.38 5.74
N SER A 197 -20.16 1.55 6.28
CA SER A 197 -21.15 2.58 6.58
C SER A 197 -20.55 3.98 6.47
N PRO A 198 -21.36 5.03 6.26
CA PRO A 198 -20.90 6.42 6.30
C PRO A 198 -20.20 6.79 7.62
N GLU A 199 -20.66 6.21 8.74
CA GLU A 199 -20.09 6.43 10.07
C GLU A 199 -18.66 5.85 10.13
N ASN A 200 -18.45 4.65 9.58
CA ASN A 200 -17.11 4.04 9.50
C ASN A 200 -16.18 4.84 8.60
N VAL A 201 -16.68 5.39 7.50
CA VAL A 201 -15.91 6.31 6.64
C VAL A 201 -15.45 7.53 7.43
N GLU A 202 -16.35 8.16 8.20
CA GLU A 202 -16.02 9.33 9.02
C GLU A 202 -14.99 9.00 10.11
N ILE A 203 -15.15 7.88 10.81
CA ILE A 203 -14.19 7.41 11.83
C ILE A 203 -12.81 7.19 11.22
N CYS A 204 -12.75 6.55 10.05
CA CYS A 204 -11.49 6.34 9.34
C CYS A 204 -10.87 7.67 8.90
N TRP A 205 -11.66 8.62 8.40
CA TRP A 205 -11.18 9.94 8.00
C TRP A 205 -10.58 10.72 9.17
N GLN A 206 -11.24 10.73 10.34
CA GLN A 206 -10.71 11.36 11.54
C GLN A 206 -9.40 10.71 11.99
N ARG A 207 -9.32 9.38 11.95
CA ARG A 207 -8.08 8.63 12.24
C ARG A 207 -6.94 9.00 11.29
N GLN A 208 -7.23 9.10 10.00
CA GLN A 208 -6.24 9.50 9.00
C GLN A 208 -5.70 10.90 9.24
N ARG A 209 -6.57 11.86 9.58
CA ARG A 209 -6.15 13.22 9.93
C ARG A 209 -5.22 13.24 11.14
N ARG A 210 -5.55 12.46 12.18
CA ARG A 210 -4.69 12.32 13.37
C ARG A 210 -3.31 11.75 12.97
N ILE A 211 -3.28 10.64 12.23
CA ILE A 211 -2.02 10.00 11.81
C ILE A 211 -1.12 10.98 11.07
N ILE A 212 -1.68 11.74 10.12
CA ILE A 212 -0.91 12.71 9.36
C ILE A 212 -0.41 13.86 10.25
N ALA A 213 -1.26 14.39 11.13
CA ALA A 213 -0.87 15.46 12.04
C ALA A 213 0.26 15.03 12.99
N ASP A 214 0.18 13.81 13.51
CA ASP A 214 1.15 13.27 14.45
C ASP A 214 2.53 13.05 13.80
N VAL A 215 2.56 12.55 12.55
CA VAL A 215 3.83 12.24 11.86
C VAL A 215 4.44 13.44 11.13
N TRP A 216 3.64 14.46 10.83
CA TRP A 216 4.06 15.62 10.03
C TRP A 216 5.35 16.31 10.53
N PRO A 217 5.54 16.52 11.86
CA PRO A 217 6.77 17.16 12.37
C PRO A 217 8.04 16.38 12.07
N SER A 218 7.95 15.08 11.82
CA SER A 218 9.10 14.23 11.50
C SER A 218 9.53 14.30 10.03
N LEU A 219 8.71 14.87 9.15
CA LEU A 219 9.07 15.11 7.76
C LEU A 219 9.99 16.32 7.64
N LYS A 220 11.08 16.18 6.89
CA LYS A 220 12.01 17.30 6.61
C LYS A 220 11.33 18.41 5.82
N PRO A 221 11.73 19.68 5.99
CA PRO A 221 11.38 20.72 5.05
C PRO A 221 11.77 20.34 3.62
N GLY A 222 10.83 20.41 2.67
CA GLY A 222 11.05 19.93 1.30
C GLY A 222 11.01 18.42 1.12
N GLY A 223 10.73 17.66 2.17
CA GLY A 223 10.50 16.21 2.11
C GLY A 223 9.20 15.85 1.40
N ILE A 224 9.03 14.57 1.13
CA ILE A 224 7.91 14.03 0.34
C ILE A 224 6.98 13.22 1.24
N LEU A 225 5.69 13.58 1.29
CA LEU A 225 4.64 12.75 1.86
C LEU A 225 3.90 12.02 0.75
N ILE A 226 3.89 10.69 0.79
CA ILE A 226 3.09 9.82 -0.07
C ILE A 226 1.91 9.32 0.75
N TYR A 227 0.72 9.82 0.42
CA TYR A 227 -0.51 9.47 1.12
C TYR A 227 -1.37 8.56 0.24
N LEU A 228 -1.68 7.37 0.76
CA LEU A 228 -2.52 6.39 0.09
C LEU A 228 -3.76 6.11 0.94
N SER A 229 -4.92 6.21 0.32
CA SER A 229 -6.20 5.88 0.93
C SER A 229 -7.22 5.54 -0.16
N LEU A 230 -8.17 4.67 0.16
CA LEU A 230 -9.34 4.35 -0.68
C LEU A 230 -10.62 5.00 -0.15
N ILE A 231 -10.52 5.85 0.86
CA ILE A 231 -11.68 6.63 1.30
C ILE A 231 -12.05 7.61 0.20
N HIS A 232 -13.33 7.67 -0.13
CA HIS A 232 -13.89 8.76 -0.88
C HIS A 232 -13.75 10.05 -0.08
N ILE A 233 -12.62 10.69 -0.22
CA ILE A 233 -12.45 12.05 0.29
C ILE A 233 -13.34 12.90 -0.60
N SER A 234 -14.46 13.36 -0.06
CA SER A 234 -15.22 14.43 -0.66
C SER A 234 -14.27 15.62 -0.81
N GLU A 235 -13.94 15.92 -2.05
CA GLU A 235 -13.07 16.96 -2.54
C GLU A 235 -11.56 16.77 -2.25
N PRO A 236 -10.70 17.00 -3.27
CA PRO A 236 -9.33 17.36 -3.01
C PRO A 236 -9.39 18.67 -2.23
N THR A 237 -9.39 18.57 -0.92
CA THR A 237 -9.22 19.73 -0.06
C THR A 237 -7.97 20.38 -0.59
N ARG A 238 -8.11 21.53 -1.26
CA ARG A 238 -6.97 22.36 -1.59
C ARG A 238 -6.16 22.41 -0.33
N LEU A 239 -4.99 21.81 -0.33
CA LEU A 239 -3.99 21.99 0.70
C LEU A 239 -3.80 23.51 0.77
N ARG A 240 -4.61 24.16 1.60
CA ARG A 240 -4.33 25.53 2.00
C ARG A 240 -2.99 25.42 2.69
N ARG A 241 -2.02 26.08 2.11
CA ARG A 241 -0.69 26.24 2.68
C ARG A 241 -0.83 26.41 4.19
N ILE A 242 -0.34 25.43 4.93
CA ILE A 242 -0.06 25.59 6.35
C ILE A 242 1.31 26.26 6.44
#